data_fe49c555a767fef14cdd497f74703216
#
_entry.id   fe49c555a767fef14cdd497f74703216
#
_cell.length_a   1.000
_cell.length_b   1.000
_cell.length_c   1.000
_cell.angle_alpha   90.00
_cell.angle_beta   90.00
_cell.angle_gamma   90.00
#
_symmetry.space_group_name_H-M   'P 1'
#
loop_
_entity.id
_entity.type
_entity.pdbx_description
1 polymer ?
#
loop_
_entity_poly.entity_id
_entity_poly.type
_entity_poly.pdbx_seq_one_letter_code
_entity_poly.pdbx_strand_id
1 'polypeptide(L)'
;CLEDRTMKILGTLYWADKVKHSVKNILPQTLFGRALLIIVTPLILMQAISTFIFFDRHWDTMTRRLAHTLAGDIAFIVDSLTPLPEQIDLNQIFLKADDILHIRLNYSPEKILVKKKPFQQWDRVRKSLQDALKERVRRPFSIDTTKKDRRIEIKVQLPQGLLNVNVHEKRLYSSTPYIFLMWMIGSSLVLFAIAIIFMRNQIRPIRRLAVAARSFGMGRGSSEIKPSGATEVRQATQAFRQMRERITRQFAQRTEMLAGVS
;
A
#
# COMPACT_ATOMS: atom_id res chain seq x y z
N CYS A 1 -5.56 -42.75 -16.80
CA CYS A 1 -6.53 -41.62 -16.82
C CYS A 1 -7.35 -41.53 -15.50
N LEU A 2 -7.57 -42.62 -14.75
CA LEU A 2 -8.25 -42.57 -13.46
C LEU A 2 -7.29 -42.25 -12.29
N GLU A 3 -6.05 -42.69 -12.35
CA GLU A 3 -5.03 -42.43 -11.32
C GLU A 3 -4.62 -40.94 -11.22
N ASP A 4 -4.59 -40.22 -12.34
CA ASP A 4 -4.21 -38.82 -12.36
C ASP A 4 -5.29 -37.90 -11.77
N ARG A 5 -6.58 -38.29 -11.84
CA ARG A 5 -7.68 -37.60 -11.16
C ARG A 5 -7.69 -37.80 -9.65
N THR A 6 -7.34 -39.02 -9.18
CA THR A 6 -7.29 -39.31 -7.74
C THR A 6 -6.12 -38.60 -7.06
N MET A 7 -4.98 -38.51 -7.72
CA MET A 7 -3.83 -37.75 -7.20
C MET A 7 -4.10 -36.23 -7.10
N LYS A 8 -4.80 -35.64 -8.06
CA LYS A 8 -5.20 -34.22 -7.99
C LYS A 8 -6.20 -33.94 -6.87
N ILE A 9 -7.16 -34.85 -6.63
CA ILE A 9 -8.15 -34.71 -5.55
C ILE A 9 -7.48 -34.87 -4.18
N LEU A 10 -6.55 -35.83 -4.02
CA LEU A 10 -5.78 -36.00 -2.79
C LEU A 10 -4.86 -34.80 -2.50
N GLY A 11 -4.25 -34.21 -3.54
CA GLY A 11 -3.45 -32.99 -3.41
C GLY A 11 -4.28 -31.79 -2.94
N THR A 12 -5.49 -31.61 -3.48
CA THR A 12 -6.38 -30.51 -3.06
C THR A 12 -6.93 -30.71 -1.64
N LEU A 13 -7.23 -31.92 -1.24
CA LEU A 13 -7.65 -32.25 0.12
C LEU A 13 -6.52 -32.04 1.15
N TYR A 14 -5.30 -32.45 0.82
CA TYR A 14 -4.13 -32.25 1.67
C TYR A 14 -3.82 -30.75 1.87
N TRP A 15 -3.91 -29.96 0.79
CA TRP A 15 -3.73 -28.49 0.87
C TRP A 15 -4.85 -27.82 1.68
N ALA A 16 -6.09 -28.25 1.50
CA ALA A 16 -7.23 -27.74 2.25
C ALA A 16 -7.10 -28.03 3.76
N ASP A 17 -6.62 -29.20 4.13
CA ASP A 17 -6.44 -29.58 5.54
C ASP A 17 -5.25 -28.85 6.19
N LYS A 18 -4.15 -28.67 5.47
CA LYS A 18 -2.99 -27.89 5.91
C LYS A 18 -3.32 -26.41 6.08
N VAL A 19 -4.10 -25.83 5.16
CA VAL A 19 -4.60 -24.46 5.26
C VAL A 19 -5.56 -24.32 6.44
N LYS A 20 -6.46 -25.29 6.67
CA LYS A 20 -7.41 -25.30 7.78
C LYS A 20 -6.71 -25.37 9.15
N HIS A 21 -5.64 -26.16 9.28
CA HIS A 21 -4.81 -26.23 10.50
C HIS A 21 -4.02 -24.94 10.73
N SER A 22 -3.45 -24.35 9.68
CA SER A 22 -2.69 -23.08 9.77
C SER A 22 -3.60 -21.90 10.12
N VAL A 23 -4.81 -21.82 9.54
CA VAL A 23 -5.80 -20.80 9.84
C VAL A 23 -6.33 -20.93 11.27
N LYS A 24 -6.49 -22.15 11.79
CA LYS A 24 -6.99 -22.39 13.15
C LYS A 24 -6.04 -21.89 14.24
N ASN A 25 -4.73 -21.90 13.98
CA ASN A 25 -3.70 -21.38 14.91
C ASN A 25 -3.56 -19.85 14.86
N ILE A 26 -3.99 -19.20 13.77
CA ILE A 26 -3.94 -17.75 13.59
C ILE A 26 -5.23 -17.09 14.10
N LEU A 27 -6.35 -17.85 14.23
CA LEU A 27 -7.59 -17.27 14.72
C LEU A 27 -7.51 -16.96 16.24
N PRO A 28 -7.69 -15.70 16.63
CA PRO A 28 -7.72 -15.31 18.03
C PRO A 28 -8.89 -16.04 18.74
N GLN A 29 -8.62 -16.56 19.93
CA GLN A 29 -9.63 -17.28 20.72
C GLN A 29 -10.70 -16.35 21.31
N THR A 30 -10.45 -15.04 21.34
CA THR A 30 -11.36 -14.04 21.88
C THR A 30 -12.37 -13.57 20.84
N LEU A 31 -13.60 -13.31 21.27
CA LEU A 31 -14.67 -12.74 20.43
C LEU A 31 -14.22 -11.40 19.80
N PHE A 32 -13.50 -10.59 20.57
CA PHE A 32 -12.93 -9.33 20.11
C PHE A 32 -11.94 -9.55 18.94
N GLY A 33 -11.02 -10.49 19.11
CA GLY A 33 -10.02 -10.75 18.08
C GLY A 33 -10.64 -11.31 16.79
N ARG A 34 -11.65 -12.18 16.88
CA ARG A 34 -12.36 -12.70 15.71
C ARG A 34 -13.12 -11.63 14.95
N ALA A 35 -13.86 -10.79 15.67
CA ALA A 35 -14.60 -9.69 15.07
C ALA A 35 -13.66 -8.64 14.46
N LEU A 36 -12.54 -8.34 15.13
CA LEU A 36 -11.51 -7.45 14.60
C LEU A 36 -10.91 -8.01 13.29
N LEU A 37 -10.61 -9.31 13.25
CA LEU A 37 -10.05 -9.98 12.08
C LEU A 37 -11.01 -9.93 10.89
N ILE A 38 -12.32 -10.09 11.11
CA ILE A 38 -13.34 -10.00 10.07
C ILE A 38 -13.36 -8.59 9.43
N ILE A 39 -13.13 -7.54 10.21
CA ILE A 39 -13.12 -6.16 9.70
C ILE A 39 -11.76 -5.80 9.08
N VAL A 40 -10.67 -6.21 9.70
CA VAL A 40 -9.31 -5.82 9.32
C VAL A 40 -8.83 -6.58 8.06
N THR A 41 -9.21 -7.85 7.93
CA THR A 41 -8.76 -8.65 6.77
C THR A 41 -9.22 -8.07 5.43
N PRO A 42 -10.49 -7.74 5.20
CA PRO A 42 -10.92 -7.09 3.96
C PRO A 42 -10.27 -5.72 3.76
N LEU A 43 -10.06 -4.95 4.84
CA LEU A 43 -9.42 -3.65 4.79
C LEU A 43 -7.96 -3.77 4.29
N ILE A 44 -7.19 -4.70 4.87
CA ILE A 44 -5.80 -4.94 4.45
C ILE A 44 -5.76 -5.46 3.01
N LEU A 45 -6.66 -6.38 2.65
CA LEU A 45 -6.73 -6.93 1.30
C LEU A 45 -7.03 -5.83 0.27
N MET A 46 -8.04 -5.00 0.54
CA MET A 46 -8.38 -3.86 -0.32
C MET A 46 -7.21 -2.89 -0.46
N GLN A 47 -6.51 -2.62 0.65
CA GLN A 47 -5.33 -1.78 0.69
C GLN A 47 -4.19 -2.34 -0.16
N ALA A 48 -3.92 -3.64 -0.03
CA ALA A 48 -2.87 -4.32 -0.81
C ALA A 48 -3.18 -4.29 -2.31
N ILE A 49 -4.42 -4.60 -2.69
CA ILE A 49 -4.88 -4.58 -4.09
C ILE A 49 -4.78 -3.15 -4.66
N SER A 50 -5.30 -2.15 -3.93
CA SER A 50 -5.26 -0.75 -4.36
C SER A 50 -3.82 -0.25 -4.52
N THR A 51 -2.93 -0.59 -3.59
CA THR A 51 -1.51 -0.26 -3.67
C THR A 51 -0.86 -0.89 -4.89
N PHE A 52 -1.12 -2.17 -5.12
CA PHE A 52 -0.56 -2.89 -6.25
C PHE A 52 -1.00 -2.30 -7.59
N ILE A 53 -2.31 -2.10 -7.78
CA ILE A 53 -2.87 -1.53 -9.02
C ILE A 53 -2.37 -0.10 -9.24
N PHE A 54 -2.35 0.72 -8.18
CA PHE A 54 -1.88 2.08 -8.27
C PHE A 54 -0.40 2.14 -8.64
N PHE A 55 0.43 1.33 -7.97
CA PHE A 55 1.87 1.35 -8.19
C PHE A 55 2.22 0.87 -9.61
N ASP A 56 1.60 -0.21 -10.08
CA ASP A 56 1.87 -0.76 -11.41
C ASP A 56 1.40 0.18 -12.53
N ARG A 57 0.17 0.68 -12.48
CA ARG A 57 -0.37 1.54 -13.54
C ARG A 57 0.09 2.99 -13.49
N HIS A 58 0.12 3.57 -12.29
CA HIS A 58 0.42 4.99 -12.17
C HIS A 58 1.90 5.27 -12.39
N TRP A 59 2.77 4.40 -11.88
CA TRP A 59 4.22 4.51 -12.07
C TRP A 59 4.62 4.46 -13.55
N ASP A 60 4.12 3.48 -14.28
CA ASP A 60 4.44 3.34 -15.70
C ASP A 60 3.91 4.53 -16.52
N THR A 61 2.69 4.98 -16.25
CA THR A 61 2.10 6.10 -16.99
C THR A 61 2.85 7.41 -16.73
N MET A 62 3.19 7.70 -15.47
CA MET A 62 3.92 8.92 -15.11
C MET A 62 5.35 8.89 -15.64
N THR A 63 6.06 7.77 -15.49
CA THR A 63 7.42 7.63 -15.99
C THR A 63 7.48 7.81 -17.52
N ARG A 64 6.54 7.24 -18.25
CA ARG A 64 6.43 7.42 -19.70
C ARG A 64 6.16 8.88 -20.05
N ARG A 65 5.21 9.56 -19.40
CA ARG A 65 4.92 10.98 -19.67
C ARG A 65 6.13 11.86 -19.44
N LEU A 66 6.80 11.71 -18.29
CA LEU A 66 8.00 12.48 -17.97
C LEU A 66 9.15 12.20 -18.96
N ALA A 67 9.33 10.95 -19.36
CA ALA A 67 10.32 10.57 -20.34
C ALA A 67 10.02 11.19 -21.74
N HIS A 68 8.75 11.17 -22.18
CA HIS A 68 8.35 11.80 -23.44
C HIS A 68 8.49 13.33 -23.43
N THR A 69 8.18 13.99 -22.29
CA THR A 69 8.40 15.42 -22.14
C THR A 69 9.88 15.77 -22.24
N LEU A 70 10.73 15.05 -21.50
CA LEU A 70 12.18 15.24 -21.55
C LEU A 70 12.75 14.96 -22.96
N ALA A 71 12.30 13.89 -23.60
CA ALA A 71 12.73 13.57 -24.96
C ALA A 71 12.28 14.64 -25.99
N GLY A 72 11.11 15.25 -25.77
CA GLY A 72 10.64 16.39 -26.57
C GLY A 72 11.51 17.62 -26.43
N ASP A 73 11.87 17.98 -25.17
CA ASP A 73 12.78 19.11 -24.89
C ASP A 73 14.15 18.87 -25.55
N ILE A 74 14.68 17.65 -25.46
CA ILE A 74 15.96 17.30 -26.07
C ILE A 74 15.87 17.33 -27.62
N ALA A 75 14.77 16.83 -28.19
CA ALA A 75 14.56 16.86 -29.65
C ALA A 75 14.50 18.30 -30.14
N PHE A 76 13.77 19.18 -29.45
CA PHE A 76 13.71 20.61 -29.80
C PHE A 76 15.09 21.28 -29.77
N ILE A 77 15.90 20.97 -28.72
CA ILE A 77 17.28 21.49 -28.64
C ILE A 77 18.14 20.97 -29.79
N VAL A 78 18.05 19.66 -30.11
CA VAL A 78 18.80 19.02 -31.20
C VAL A 78 18.43 19.62 -32.55
N ASP A 79 17.15 19.86 -32.80
CA ASP A 79 16.66 20.46 -34.04
C ASP A 79 17.10 21.92 -34.15
N SER A 80 17.07 22.69 -33.04
CA SER A 80 17.55 24.06 -32.99
C SER A 80 19.07 24.19 -33.22
N LEU A 81 19.82 23.13 -32.93
CA LEU A 81 21.27 23.07 -33.16
C LEU A 81 21.64 22.41 -34.50
N THR A 82 20.67 22.12 -35.39
CA THR A 82 20.91 21.46 -36.65
C THR A 82 20.13 22.15 -37.82
N PRO A 83 20.79 22.85 -38.78
CA PRO A 83 22.24 23.11 -38.83
C PRO A 83 22.72 24.04 -37.75
N LEU A 84 24.01 23.94 -37.34
CA LEU A 84 24.60 24.85 -36.36
C LEU A 84 24.51 26.29 -36.95
N PRO A 85 23.81 27.20 -36.25
CA PRO A 85 23.69 28.57 -36.72
C PRO A 85 25.04 29.28 -36.64
N GLU A 86 25.56 29.76 -37.74
CA GLU A 86 26.86 30.45 -37.80
C GLU A 86 26.89 31.76 -37.02
N GLN A 87 25.71 32.35 -36.66
CA GLN A 87 25.58 33.64 -36.02
C GLN A 87 24.94 33.62 -34.61
N ILE A 88 24.57 32.48 -34.09
CA ILE A 88 23.95 32.41 -32.75
C ILE A 88 25.01 31.95 -31.73
N ASP A 89 25.15 32.72 -30.67
CA ASP A 89 26.00 32.36 -29.54
C ASP A 89 25.42 31.14 -28.83
N LEU A 90 26.07 29.97 -29.03
CA LEU A 90 25.71 28.70 -28.38
C LEU A 90 25.60 28.82 -26.85
N ASN A 91 26.40 29.75 -26.27
CA ASN A 91 26.34 29.98 -24.82
C ASN A 91 24.98 30.58 -24.40
N GLN A 92 24.37 31.43 -25.21
CA GLN A 92 23.03 31.97 -24.90
C GLN A 92 21.96 30.90 -24.94
N ILE A 93 22.01 29.96 -25.89
CA ILE A 93 21.09 28.82 -25.94
C ILE A 93 21.28 27.95 -24.72
N PHE A 94 22.53 27.67 -24.34
CA PHE A 94 22.83 26.80 -23.19
C PHE A 94 22.42 27.45 -21.86
N LEU A 95 22.62 28.76 -21.70
CA LEU A 95 22.13 29.48 -20.51
C LEU A 95 20.61 29.49 -20.43
N LYS A 96 19.91 29.73 -21.54
CA LYS A 96 18.44 29.67 -21.58
C LYS A 96 17.93 28.25 -21.29
N ALA A 97 18.59 27.21 -21.79
CA ALA A 97 18.23 25.83 -21.51
C ALA A 97 18.45 25.45 -20.03
N ASP A 98 19.51 25.95 -19.39
CA ASP A 98 19.72 25.75 -17.94
C ASP A 98 18.69 26.52 -17.10
N ASP A 99 18.39 27.76 -17.47
CA ASP A 99 17.46 28.63 -16.73
C ASP A 99 15.99 28.18 -16.87
N ILE A 100 15.53 27.94 -18.11
CA ILE A 100 14.12 27.66 -18.40
C ILE A 100 13.80 26.17 -18.25
N LEU A 101 14.67 25.32 -18.80
CA LEU A 101 14.44 23.87 -18.86
C LEU A 101 15.16 23.10 -17.74
N HIS A 102 16.02 23.74 -16.98
CA HIS A 102 16.90 23.09 -15.99
C HIS A 102 17.70 21.93 -16.58
N ILE A 103 18.14 22.11 -17.83
CA ILE A 103 18.94 21.16 -18.60
C ILE A 103 20.30 21.78 -18.84
N ARG A 104 21.36 21.19 -18.31
CA ARG A 104 22.70 21.62 -18.61
C ARG A 104 23.20 20.99 -19.88
N LEU A 105 23.57 21.84 -20.82
CA LEU A 105 24.07 21.44 -22.13
C LEU A 105 25.58 21.66 -22.19
N ASN A 106 26.28 20.74 -22.83
CA ASN A 106 27.69 20.92 -23.18
C ASN A 106 27.92 20.32 -24.58
N TYR A 107 28.44 21.13 -25.48
CA TYR A 107 28.76 20.69 -26.82
C TYR A 107 30.26 20.43 -26.96
N SER A 108 30.60 19.28 -27.50
CA SER A 108 31.99 18.89 -27.78
C SER A 108 32.15 18.65 -29.28
N PRO A 109 32.78 19.61 -30.02
CA PRO A 109 33.04 19.44 -31.46
C PRO A 109 33.93 18.21 -31.67
N GLU A 110 33.76 17.57 -32.83
CA GLU A 110 34.57 16.44 -33.32
C GLU A 110 34.54 15.16 -32.47
N LYS A 111 33.81 15.12 -31.34
CA LYS A 111 33.70 13.90 -30.55
C LYS A 111 32.64 12.96 -31.13
N ILE A 112 32.98 11.66 -31.12
CA ILE A 112 32.10 10.58 -31.56
C ILE A 112 31.52 9.86 -30.35
N LEU A 113 30.30 9.38 -30.49
CA LEU A 113 29.57 8.67 -29.45
C LEU A 113 30.22 7.30 -29.15
N VAL A 114 30.75 7.13 -27.96
CA VAL A 114 31.25 5.83 -27.46
C VAL A 114 30.12 5.12 -26.72
N LYS A 115 29.66 3.98 -27.24
CA LYS A 115 28.66 3.15 -26.56
C LYS A 115 29.25 2.50 -25.31
N LYS A 116 28.88 2.97 -24.11
CA LYS A 116 29.19 2.30 -22.86
C LYS A 116 28.12 1.24 -22.54
N LYS A 117 28.57 0.12 -21.92
CA LYS A 117 27.64 -0.91 -21.41
C LYS A 117 26.70 -0.31 -20.37
N PRO A 118 25.39 -0.60 -20.45
CA PRO A 118 24.44 -0.06 -19.48
C PRO A 118 24.63 -0.62 -18.08
N PHE A 119 24.58 0.25 -17.09
CA PHE A 119 24.51 -0.14 -15.67
C PHE A 119 23.09 -0.66 -15.34
N GLN A 120 23.01 -1.76 -14.58
CA GLN A 120 21.85 -2.65 -14.48
C GLN A 120 20.73 -2.19 -13.53
N GLN A 121 20.89 -1.11 -12.80
CA GLN A 121 20.05 -0.80 -11.62
C GLN A 121 18.75 0.00 -11.92
N TRP A 122 18.50 0.43 -13.18
CA TRP A 122 17.41 1.37 -13.51
C TRP A 122 16.54 0.93 -14.70
N ASP A 123 16.18 -0.34 -14.75
CA ASP A 123 15.62 -0.92 -15.97
C ASP A 123 14.34 -0.26 -16.50
N ARG A 124 13.35 0.06 -15.66
CA ARG A 124 12.04 0.58 -16.15
C ARG A 124 12.09 2.03 -16.63
N VAL A 125 12.65 2.93 -15.81
CA VAL A 125 12.76 4.36 -16.14
C VAL A 125 13.64 4.57 -17.36
N ARG A 126 14.75 3.85 -17.41
CA ARG A 126 15.68 3.87 -18.53
C ARG A 126 15.04 3.37 -19.83
N LYS A 127 14.28 2.29 -19.75
CA LYS A 127 13.58 1.76 -20.91
C LYS A 127 12.60 2.78 -21.47
N SER A 128 11.78 3.39 -20.62
CA SER A 128 10.84 4.43 -21.01
C SER A 128 11.54 5.65 -21.63
N LEU A 129 12.67 6.08 -21.05
CA LEU A 129 13.45 7.20 -21.59
C LEU A 129 14.12 6.82 -22.92
N GLN A 130 14.65 5.59 -23.03
CA GLN A 130 15.26 5.10 -24.26
C GLN A 130 14.25 5.01 -25.40
N ASP A 131 13.04 4.53 -25.12
CA ASP A 131 11.97 4.43 -26.12
C ASP A 131 11.50 5.82 -26.55
N ALA A 132 11.31 6.75 -25.62
CA ALA A 132 10.95 8.13 -25.89
C ALA A 132 12.02 8.88 -26.73
N LEU A 133 13.30 8.70 -26.41
CA LEU A 133 14.40 9.30 -27.17
C LEU A 133 14.52 8.71 -28.57
N LYS A 134 14.33 7.40 -28.74
CA LYS A 134 14.31 6.78 -30.09
C LYS A 134 13.22 7.37 -30.97
N GLU A 135 12.03 7.59 -30.40
CA GLU A 135 10.87 8.12 -31.11
C GLU A 135 11.05 9.58 -31.50
N ARG A 136 11.55 10.41 -30.55
CA ARG A 136 11.59 11.87 -30.68
C ARG A 136 12.87 12.42 -31.29
N VAL A 137 14.03 11.95 -30.82
CA VAL A 137 15.34 12.50 -31.21
C VAL A 137 15.83 11.95 -32.57
N ARG A 138 15.50 10.70 -32.89
CA ARG A 138 15.83 10.03 -34.16
C ARG A 138 17.32 10.10 -34.56
N ARG A 139 18.22 10.24 -33.58
CA ARG A 139 19.68 10.28 -33.76
C ARG A 139 20.34 9.27 -32.83
N PRO A 140 21.57 8.84 -33.12
CA PRO A 140 22.32 7.99 -32.21
C PRO A 140 22.49 8.69 -30.84
N PHE A 141 22.15 7.99 -29.76
CA PHE A 141 22.30 8.49 -28.40
C PHE A 141 22.81 7.42 -27.43
N SER A 142 23.35 7.84 -26.31
CA SER A 142 23.72 6.99 -25.18
C SER A 142 23.26 7.63 -23.87
N ILE A 143 22.73 6.82 -22.98
CA ILE A 143 22.28 7.25 -21.65
C ILE A 143 23.27 6.70 -20.62
N ASP A 144 23.91 7.58 -19.85
CA ASP A 144 24.84 7.25 -18.77
C ASP A 144 24.26 7.72 -17.43
N THR A 145 24.00 6.77 -16.53
CA THR A 145 23.39 7.01 -15.21
C THR A 145 24.40 6.86 -14.06
N THR A 146 25.69 6.70 -14.41
CA THR A 146 26.74 6.28 -13.44
C THR A 146 27.25 7.42 -12.57
N LYS A 147 26.84 8.67 -12.75
CA LYS A 147 27.35 9.80 -11.95
C LYS A 147 26.74 9.86 -10.56
N LYS A 148 27.58 10.01 -9.54
CA LYS A 148 27.25 10.14 -8.11
C LYS A 148 26.25 11.26 -7.75
N ASP A 149 25.96 12.19 -8.66
CA ASP A 149 25.23 13.45 -8.38
C ASP A 149 23.73 13.40 -8.69
N ARG A 150 23.12 12.22 -8.73
CA ARG A 150 21.69 12.08 -9.11
C ARG A 150 21.33 12.82 -10.41
N ARG A 151 22.26 12.79 -11.38
CA ARG A 151 22.08 13.36 -12.72
C ARG A 151 22.19 12.27 -13.77
N ILE A 152 21.37 12.38 -14.78
CA ILE A 152 21.38 11.52 -15.95
C ILE A 152 22.09 12.27 -17.07
N GLU A 153 23.13 11.68 -17.63
CA GLU A 153 23.86 12.21 -18.76
C GLU A 153 23.37 11.51 -20.03
N ILE A 154 22.78 12.28 -20.94
CA ILE A 154 22.34 11.82 -22.24
C ILE A 154 23.27 12.43 -23.28
N LYS A 155 23.91 11.58 -24.06
CA LYS A 155 24.82 11.97 -25.15
C LYS A 155 24.11 11.75 -26.47
N VAL A 156 23.97 12.79 -27.26
CA VAL A 156 23.33 12.75 -28.59
C VAL A 156 24.37 13.10 -29.63
N GLN A 157 24.50 12.24 -30.66
CA GLN A 157 25.39 12.50 -31.78
C GLN A 157 24.77 13.49 -32.73
N LEU A 158 25.43 14.63 -32.92
CA LEU A 158 25.13 15.63 -33.95
C LEU A 158 26.09 15.42 -35.15
N PRO A 159 25.79 15.97 -36.34
CA PRO A 159 26.66 15.85 -37.51
C PRO A 159 28.08 16.40 -37.28
N GLN A 160 28.18 17.43 -36.47
CA GLN A 160 29.45 18.16 -36.24
C GLN A 160 30.07 17.93 -34.87
N GLY A 161 29.51 17.04 -34.04
CA GLY A 161 30.03 16.76 -32.70
C GLY A 161 29.06 16.05 -31.77
N LEU A 162 29.35 16.09 -30.49
CA LEU A 162 28.60 15.42 -29.43
C LEU A 162 27.94 16.41 -28.51
N LEU A 163 26.61 16.34 -28.39
CA LEU A 163 25.83 17.11 -27.43
C LEU A 163 25.68 16.27 -26.13
N ASN A 164 26.19 16.81 -25.03
CA ASN A 164 26.02 16.22 -23.71
C ASN A 164 24.89 16.96 -22.98
N VAL A 165 23.83 16.25 -22.65
CA VAL A 165 22.66 16.75 -21.96
C VAL A 165 22.66 16.19 -20.54
N ASN A 166 22.83 17.06 -19.55
CA ASN A 166 22.81 16.67 -18.13
C ASN A 166 21.50 17.10 -17.48
N VAL A 167 20.73 16.14 -17.04
CA VAL A 167 19.39 16.34 -16.47
C VAL A 167 19.36 15.83 -15.04
N HIS A 168 18.72 16.56 -14.15
CA HIS A 168 18.51 16.08 -12.78
C HIS A 168 17.51 14.92 -12.77
N GLU A 169 17.83 13.85 -12.06
CA GLU A 169 17.01 12.65 -11.89
C GLU A 169 15.55 12.98 -11.48
N LYS A 170 15.36 14.03 -10.68
CA LYS A 170 14.03 14.51 -10.24
C LYS A 170 13.05 14.81 -11.40
N ARG A 171 13.53 15.10 -12.60
CA ARG A 171 12.67 15.32 -13.77
C ARG A 171 12.01 14.04 -14.30
N LEU A 172 12.54 12.88 -13.96
CA LEU A 172 12.00 11.56 -14.32
C LEU A 172 11.25 10.90 -13.18
N TYR A 173 11.27 11.50 -11.98
CA TYR A 173 10.55 11.01 -10.80
C TYR A 173 9.47 11.98 -10.37
N SER A 174 8.29 11.44 -10.11
CA SER A 174 7.21 12.18 -9.46
C SER A 174 7.19 11.83 -7.96
N SER A 175 6.98 12.83 -7.09
CA SER A 175 6.74 12.60 -5.66
C SER A 175 5.31 12.18 -5.34
N THR A 176 4.41 12.23 -6.32
CA THR A 176 2.98 11.88 -6.18
C THR A 176 2.73 10.49 -5.57
N PRO A 177 3.49 9.41 -5.92
CA PRO A 177 3.29 8.10 -5.34
C PRO A 177 3.47 8.07 -3.81
N TYR A 178 4.42 8.82 -3.27
CA TYR A 178 4.65 8.89 -1.81
C TYR A 178 3.49 9.56 -1.08
N ILE A 179 2.94 10.64 -1.65
CA ILE A 179 1.79 11.34 -1.10
C ILE A 179 0.58 10.41 -1.06
N PHE A 180 0.31 9.70 -2.15
CA PHE A 180 -0.77 8.72 -2.21
C PHE A 180 -0.60 7.61 -1.17
N LEU A 181 0.60 7.06 -1.02
CA LEU A 181 0.91 6.01 -0.05
C LEU A 181 0.71 6.50 1.39
N MET A 182 1.14 7.72 1.70
CA MET A 182 0.90 8.36 3.00
C MET A 182 -0.60 8.52 3.29
N TRP A 183 -1.38 8.99 2.33
CA TRP A 183 -2.83 9.13 2.47
C TRP A 183 -3.50 7.77 2.66
N MET A 184 -3.11 6.76 1.92
CA MET A 184 -3.62 5.40 2.05
C MET A 184 -3.34 4.81 3.44
N ILE A 185 -2.09 4.91 3.93
CA ILE A 185 -1.72 4.42 5.26
C ILE A 185 -2.46 5.23 6.33
N GLY A 186 -2.51 6.55 6.20
CA GLY A 186 -3.20 7.43 7.15
C GLY A 186 -4.69 7.11 7.27
N SER A 187 -5.39 7.01 6.14
CA SER A 187 -6.81 6.66 6.12
C SER A 187 -7.08 5.27 6.69
N SER A 188 -6.22 4.28 6.38
CA SER A 188 -6.33 2.93 6.92
C SER A 188 -6.15 2.91 8.44
N LEU A 189 -5.19 3.67 8.98
CA LEU A 189 -4.96 3.81 10.42
C LEU A 189 -6.17 4.42 11.14
N VAL A 190 -6.77 5.45 10.55
CA VAL A 190 -7.99 6.08 11.09
C VAL A 190 -9.14 5.10 11.12
N LEU A 191 -9.39 4.39 10.01
CA LEU A 191 -10.45 3.37 9.94
C LEU A 191 -10.22 2.24 10.94
N PHE A 192 -8.97 1.80 11.10
CA PHE A 192 -8.60 0.78 12.07
C PHE A 192 -8.83 1.25 13.53
N ALA A 193 -8.45 2.49 13.85
CA ALA A 193 -8.70 3.07 15.18
C ALA A 193 -10.21 3.15 15.49
N ILE A 194 -11.01 3.59 14.51
CA ILE A 194 -12.47 3.63 14.61
C ILE A 194 -13.01 2.21 14.86
N ALA A 195 -12.59 1.23 14.07
CA ALA A 195 -13.02 -0.15 14.22
C ALA A 195 -12.70 -0.72 15.61
N ILE A 196 -11.51 -0.46 16.15
CA ILE A 196 -11.11 -0.87 17.51
C ILE A 196 -12.02 -0.23 18.57
N ILE A 197 -12.27 1.07 18.46
CA ILE A 197 -13.09 1.81 19.45
C ILE A 197 -14.52 1.25 19.45
N PHE A 198 -15.14 1.11 18.28
CA PHE A 198 -16.50 0.55 18.15
C PHE A 198 -16.56 -0.88 18.66
N MET A 199 -15.65 -1.72 18.25
CA MET A 199 -15.60 -3.13 18.65
C MET A 199 -15.41 -3.27 20.17
N ARG A 200 -14.50 -2.50 20.75
CA ARG A 200 -14.27 -2.49 22.20
C ARG A 200 -15.51 -2.05 22.96
N ASN A 201 -16.25 -1.07 22.44
CA ASN A 201 -17.47 -0.58 23.05
C ASN A 201 -18.62 -1.61 23.00
N GLN A 202 -18.71 -2.40 21.93
CA GLN A 202 -19.73 -3.45 21.80
C GLN A 202 -19.43 -4.71 22.62
N ILE A 203 -18.16 -5.13 22.68
CA ILE A 203 -17.80 -6.41 23.32
C ILE A 203 -17.69 -6.29 24.84
N ARG A 204 -17.35 -5.11 25.40
CA ARG A 204 -17.25 -4.90 26.84
C ARG A 204 -18.53 -5.28 27.62
N PRO A 205 -19.75 -4.86 27.22
CA PRO A 205 -20.97 -5.22 27.92
C PRO A 205 -21.24 -6.74 27.88
N ILE A 206 -21.02 -7.38 26.74
CA ILE A 206 -21.20 -8.83 26.58
C ILE A 206 -20.28 -9.61 27.54
N ARG A 207 -19.01 -9.19 27.63
CA ARG A 207 -18.03 -9.81 28.54
C ARG A 207 -18.42 -9.60 30.00
N ARG A 208 -18.94 -8.43 30.36
CA ARG A 208 -19.44 -8.18 31.74
C ARG A 208 -20.61 -9.09 32.08
N LEU A 209 -21.57 -9.23 31.17
CA LEU A 209 -22.71 -10.14 31.36
C LEU A 209 -22.24 -11.59 31.54
N ALA A 210 -21.32 -12.06 30.69
CA ALA A 210 -20.78 -13.42 30.80
C ALA A 210 -20.05 -13.68 32.13
N VAL A 211 -19.25 -12.72 32.59
CA VAL A 211 -18.55 -12.83 33.88
C VAL A 211 -19.56 -12.87 35.05
N ALA A 212 -20.59 -12.04 35.02
CA ALA A 212 -21.61 -12.03 36.09
C ALA A 212 -22.48 -13.28 36.08
N ALA A 213 -22.83 -13.82 34.89
CA ALA A 213 -23.54 -15.08 34.80
C ALA A 213 -22.72 -16.25 35.38
N ARG A 214 -21.41 -16.26 35.10
CA ARG A 214 -20.51 -17.26 35.68
C ARG A 214 -20.38 -17.13 37.19
N SER A 215 -20.23 -15.90 37.70
CA SER A 215 -20.12 -15.66 39.14
C SER A 215 -21.39 -16.08 39.90
N PHE A 216 -22.56 -15.79 39.34
CA PHE A 216 -23.85 -16.23 39.90
C PHE A 216 -23.98 -17.77 39.90
N GLY A 217 -23.61 -18.41 38.79
CA GLY A 217 -23.63 -19.89 38.72
C GLY A 217 -22.68 -20.59 39.69
N MET A 218 -21.61 -19.92 40.14
CA MET A 218 -20.69 -20.41 41.16
C MET A 218 -21.15 -20.07 42.62
N GLY A 219 -22.35 -19.54 42.81
CA GLY A 219 -22.85 -19.12 44.12
C GLY A 219 -22.16 -17.90 44.71
N ARG A 220 -21.29 -17.23 43.97
CA ARG A 220 -20.63 -16.00 44.39
C ARG A 220 -21.58 -14.84 44.12
N GLY A 221 -21.86 -14.01 45.10
CA GLY A 221 -22.70 -12.83 44.91
C GLY A 221 -22.21 -11.99 43.75
N SER A 222 -23.03 -11.80 42.73
CA SER A 222 -22.65 -10.98 41.58
C SER A 222 -22.95 -9.51 41.84
N SER A 223 -22.01 -8.64 41.52
CA SER A 223 -22.24 -7.20 41.54
C SER A 223 -23.39 -6.80 40.59
N GLU A 224 -24.11 -5.77 40.93
CA GLU A 224 -25.20 -5.26 40.10
C GLU A 224 -24.71 -4.84 38.71
N ILE A 225 -25.26 -5.48 37.68
CA ILE A 225 -24.91 -5.16 36.29
C ILE A 225 -25.90 -4.13 35.78
N LYS A 226 -25.37 -2.96 35.42
CA LYS A 226 -26.17 -1.94 34.73
C LYS A 226 -26.33 -2.31 33.24
N PRO A 227 -27.56 -2.33 32.68
CA PRO A 227 -27.79 -2.56 31.28
C PRO A 227 -27.05 -1.54 30.42
N SER A 228 -26.13 -1.98 29.57
CA SER A 228 -25.28 -1.11 28.74
C SER A 228 -24.98 -1.77 27.39
N GLY A 229 -24.66 -0.98 26.39
CA GLY A 229 -24.34 -1.46 25.04
C GLY A 229 -25.53 -1.47 24.10
N ALA A 230 -25.47 -2.33 23.08
CA ALA A 230 -26.52 -2.49 22.08
C ALA A 230 -27.85 -2.93 22.69
N THR A 231 -28.96 -2.69 21.99
CA THR A 231 -30.31 -2.98 22.45
C THR A 231 -30.48 -4.44 22.86
N GLU A 232 -29.93 -5.35 22.08
CA GLU A 232 -29.99 -6.80 22.32
C GLU A 232 -29.24 -7.20 23.60
N VAL A 233 -28.08 -6.57 23.84
CA VAL A 233 -27.28 -6.81 25.04
C VAL A 233 -27.96 -6.24 26.28
N ARG A 234 -28.65 -5.10 26.16
CA ARG A 234 -29.46 -4.53 27.25
C ARG A 234 -30.62 -5.43 27.61
N GLN A 235 -31.35 -5.95 26.61
CA GLN A 235 -32.43 -6.92 26.80
C GLN A 235 -31.94 -8.21 27.47
N ALA A 236 -30.83 -8.77 26.99
CA ALA A 236 -30.21 -9.94 27.60
C ALA A 236 -29.81 -9.70 29.06
N THR A 237 -29.27 -8.50 29.36
CA THR A 237 -28.89 -8.11 30.74
C THR A 237 -30.13 -7.99 31.64
N GLN A 238 -31.23 -7.44 31.16
CA GLN A 238 -32.51 -7.36 31.88
C GLN A 238 -33.10 -8.73 32.17
N ALA A 239 -33.15 -9.59 31.14
CA ALA A 239 -33.64 -10.97 31.31
C ALA A 239 -32.79 -11.76 32.33
N PHE A 240 -31.45 -11.60 32.28
CA PHE A 240 -30.56 -12.21 33.25
C PHE A 240 -30.84 -11.71 34.67
N ARG A 241 -31.08 -10.41 34.88
CA ARG A 241 -31.45 -9.83 36.20
C ARG A 241 -32.74 -10.42 36.74
N GLN A 242 -33.79 -10.50 35.90
CA GLN A 242 -35.08 -11.10 36.30
C GLN A 242 -34.94 -12.57 36.68
N MET A 243 -34.19 -13.35 35.89
CA MET A 243 -33.90 -14.74 36.21
C MET A 243 -33.15 -14.88 37.53
N ARG A 244 -32.12 -14.07 37.77
CA ARG A 244 -31.34 -14.06 39.02
C ARG A 244 -32.24 -13.77 40.20
N GLU A 245 -33.06 -12.72 40.16
CA GLU A 245 -33.96 -12.35 41.22
C GLU A 245 -34.98 -13.44 41.54
N ARG A 246 -35.51 -14.11 40.51
CA ARG A 246 -36.43 -15.24 40.67
C ARG A 246 -35.78 -16.41 41.40
N ILE A 247 -34.60 -16.80 40.97
CA ILE A 247 -33.84 -17.91 41.55
C ILE A 247 -33.46 -17.59 43.00
N THR A 248 -32.99 -16.37 43.28
CA THR A 248 -32.62 -15.97 44.64
C THR A 248 -33.82 -16.02 45.58
N ARG A 249 -34.99 -15.54 45.15
CA ARG A 249 -36.23 -15.64 45.92
C ARG A 249 -36.65 -17.09 46.20
N GLN A 250 -36.54 -17.97 45.20
CA GLN A 250 -36.86 -19.40 45.36
C GLN A 250 -35.95 -20.08 46.40
N PHE A 251 -34.65 -19.74 46.36
CA PHE A 251 -33.72 -20.31 47.35
C PHE A 251 -34.03 -19.78 48.77
N ALA A 252 -34.31 -18.47 48.93
CA ALA A 252 -34.67 -17.91 50.23
C ALA A 252 -35.93 -18.56 50.82
N GLN A 253 -36.99 -18.75 50.01
CA GLN A 253 -38.22 -19.45 50.45
C GLN A 253 -37.98 -20.90 50.87
N ARG A 254 -37.14 -21.66 50.13
CA ARG A 254 -36.79 -23.03 50.49
C ARG A 254 -36.00 -23.08 51.82
N THR A 255 -35.07 -22.15 52.02
CA THR A 255 -34.28 -22.10 53.26
C THR A 255 -35.14 -21.77 54.48
N GLU A 256 -36.10 -20.85 54.30
CA GLU A 256 -37.04 -20.46 55.35
C GLU A 256 -38.01 -21.59 55.72
N MET A 257 -38.52 -22.36 54.72
CA MET A 257 -39.33 -23.56 54.99
C MET A 257 -38.54 -24.62 55.76
N LEU A 258 -37.26 -24.83 55.47
CA LEU A 258 -36.44 -25.81 56.19
C LEU A 258 -36.10 -25.34 57.59
N ALA A 259 -35.92 -24.06 57.83
CA ALA A 259 -35.67 -23.52 59.17
C ALA A 259 -36.93 -23.47 60.06
N GLY A 260 -38.12 -23.42 59.47
CA GLY A 260 -39.40 -23.49 60.19
C GLY A 260 -39.87 -24.88 60.61
N VAL A 261 -39.22 -25.94 60.17
CA VAL A 261 -39.54 -27.36 60.53
C VAL A 261 -38.59 -27.95 61.58
N SER A 262 -37.56 -27.23 61.98
CA SER A 262 -36.59 -27.59 63.00
C SER A 262 -36.95 -26.93 64.34
#